data_d764efdf17d5cab09b332733ba95fe8e
#
_entry.id   d764efdf17d5cab09b332733ba95fe8e
#
_cell.length_a   1.000
_cell.length_b   1.000
_cell.length_c   1.000
_cell.angle_alpha   90.00
_cell.angle_beta   90.00
_cell.angle_gamma   90.00
#
_symmetry.space_group_name_H-M   'P 1'
#
loop_
_entity.id
_entity.type
_entity.pdbx_description
1 polymer ?
#
loop_
_entity_poly.entity_id
_entity_poly.type
_entity_poly.pdbx_seq_one_letter_code
_entity_poly.pdbx_strand_id
1 'polypeptide(L)'
;MVMAAVAGASGYAGGEALRLLLAHPELEIGALAAHSSRGPLGDHQPHLAPLADRELVGLDPEILADSDVVILGLPHGASGRLTAEILEINPDVRMVDLGADHR
;
A
#
# COMPACT_ATOMS: atom_id res chain seq x y z
N MET A 1 -4.49 -12.01 12.92
CA MET A 1 -4.82 -10.72 12.31
C MET A 1 -4.12 -10.59 10.97
N VAL A 2 -4.77 -10.02 9.99
CA VAL A 2 -4.22 -9.89 8.65
C VAL A 2 -3.53 -8.54 8.51
N MET A 3 -2.28 -8.56 8.03
CA MET A 3 -1.53 -7.34 7.83
C MET A 3 -1.59 -6.93 6.36
N ALA A 4 -2.00 -5.70 6.09
CA ALA A 4 -2.14 -5.16 4.75
C ALA A 4 -1.16 -4.02 4.53
N ALA A 5 -0.36 -4.11 3.48
CA ALA A 5 0.50 -3.02 3.05
C ALA A 5 -0.17 -2.28 1.89
N VAL A 6 0.15 -1.00 1.74
CA VAL A 6 -0.40 -0.20 0.65
C VAL A 6 0.74 0.40 -0.15
N ALA A 7 0.81 0.05 -1.43
CA ALA A 7 1.74 0.65 -2.37
C ALA A 7 1.02 1.77 -3.10
N GLY A 8 1.61 2.95 -3.10
CA GLY A 8 0.95 4.15 -3.60
C GLY A 8 0.17 4.87 -2.52
N ALA A 9 0.65 4.78 -1.28
CA ALA A 9 -0.08 5.29 -0.11
C ALA A 9 -0.27 6.81 -0.13
N SER A 10 0.58 7.53 -0.86
CA SER A 10 0.48 8.98 -0.93
C SER A 10 -0.50 9.46 -2.00
N GLY A 11 -1.02 8.56 -2.85
CA GLY A 11 -1.93 8.92 -3.92
C GLY A 11 -3.38 8.81 -3.52
N TYR A 12 -4.26 9.15 -4.47
CA TYR A 12 -5.69 9.16 -4.21
C TYR A 12 -6.24 7.76 -3.91
N ALA A 13 -5.95 6.80 -4.78
CA ALA A 13 -6.47 5.44 -4.59
C ALA A 13 -5.92 4.81 -3.32
N GLY A 14 -4.62 5.03 -3.04
CA GLY A 14 -4.02 4.52 -1.81
C GLY A 14 -4.65 5.14 -0.57
N GLY A 15 -4.93 6.45 -0.62
CA GLY A 15 -5.59 7.12 0.50
C GLY A 15 -6.98 6.58 0.75
N GLU A 16 -7.73 6.31 -0.30
CA GLU A 16 -9.06 5.71 -0.14
C GLU A 16 -9.00 4.30 0.43
N ALA A 17 -8.01 3.52 -0.01
CA ALA A 17 -7.82 2.18 0.54
C ALA A 17 -7.52 2.26 2.03
N LEU A 18 -6.64 3.18 2.43
CA LEU A 18 -6.29 3.32 3.85
C LEU A 18 -7.50 3.73 4.69
N ARG A 19 -8.34 4.61 4.15
CA ARG A 19 -9.54 5.02 4.86
C ARG A 19 -10.44 3.82 5.14
N LEU A 20 -10.59 2.94 4.17
CA LEU A 20 -11.40 1.74 4.33
C LEU A 20 -10.76 0.74 5.28
N LEU A 21 -9.44 0.60 5.21
CA LEU A 21 -8.73 -0.32 6.09
C LEU A 21 -8.81 0.11 7.55
N LEU A 22 -8.78 1.41 7.81
CA LEU A 22 -8.90 1.91 9.17
C LEU A 22 -10.23 1.56 9.82
N ALA A 23 -11.27 1.40 9.00
CA ALA A 23 -12.58 1.03 9.50
C ALA A 23 -12.74 -0.48 9.72
N HIS A 24 -11.73 -1.27 9.34
CA HIS A 24 -11.84 -2.72 9.39
C HIS A 24 -11.12 -3.25 10.63
N PRO A 25 -11.85 -3.79 11.61
CA PRO A 25 -11.24 -4.13 12.90
C PRO A 25 -10.28 -5.32 12.87
N GLU A 26 -10.33 -6.13 11.83
CA GLU A 26 -9.49 -7.32 11.75
C GLU A 26 -8.28 -7.17 10.86
N LEU A 27 -8.06 -5.94 10.32
CA LEU A 27 -6.92 -5.67 9.50
C LEU A 27 -5.94 -4.77 10.23
N GLU A 28 -4.67 -5.09 10.09
CA GLU A 28 -3.59 -4.27 10.61
C GLU A 28 -2.88 -3.63 9.43
N ILE A 29 -2.60 -2.33 9.51
CA ILE A 29 -1.96 -1.63 8.42
C ILE A 29 -0.45 -1.77 8.58
N GLY A 30 0.18 -2.39 7.58
CA GLY A 30 1.61 -2.61 7.55
C GLY A 30 2.34 -1.49 6.84
N ALA A 31 3.24 -1.84 5.92
CA ALA A 31 4.06 -0.86 5.23
C ALA A 31 3.23 0.07 4.35
N LEU A 32 3.59 1.35 4.37
CA LEU A 32 3.00 2.37 3.52
C LEU A 32 4.07 2.81 2.53
N ALA A 33 3.94 2.40 1.28
CA ALA A 33 4.99 2.59 0.29
C ALA A 33 4.56 3.58 -0.79
N ALA A 34 5.52 4.31 -1.31
CA ALA A 34 5.29 5.28 -2.37
C ALA A 34 6.48 5.30 -3.32
N HIS A 35 6.22 5.69 -4.57
CA HIS A 35 7.28 5.69 -5.59
C HIS A 35 8.37 6.71 -5.23
N SER A 36 8.00 7.96 -5.00
CA SER A 36 8.98 9.00 -4.70
C SER A 36 8.66 9.78 -3.44
N SER A 37 7.44 9.73 -2.95
CA SER A 37 7.06 10.45 -1.74
C SER A 37 7.72 9.84 -0.52
N ARG A 38 8.17 10.68 0.40
CA ARG A 38 8.78 10.23 1.65
C ARG A 38 8.27 11.11 2.77
N GLY A 39 8.66 10.75 4.00
CA GLY A 39 8.25 11.48 5.18
C GLY A 39 6.97 10.92 5.76
N PRO A 40 6.38 11.61 6.73
CA PRO A 40 5.16 11.13 7.38
C PRO A 40 3.98 11.13 6.43
N LEU A 41 3.12 10.13 6.56
CA LEU A 41 1.93 10.04 5.73
C LEU A 41 1.05 11.27 5.85
N GLY A 42 1.02 11.88 7.03
CA GLY A 42 0.19 13.06 7.25
C GLY A 42 0.50 14.24 6.34
N ASP A 43 1.73 14.31 5.80
CA ASP A 43 2.10 15.33 4.85
C ASP A 43 1.39 15.16 3.51
N HIS A 44 0.94 13.96 3.20
CA HIS A 44 0.32 13.62 1.92
C HIS A 44 -1.15 13.32 2.06
N GLN A 45 -1.55 12.78 3.22
CA GLN A 45 -2.93 12.37 3.49
C GLN A 45 -3.36 12.96 4.84
N PRO A 46 -3.56 14.27 4.91
CA PRO A 46 -3.82 14.91 6.22
C PRO A 46 -5.13 14.47 6.87
N HIS A 47 -6.06 13.94 6.09
CA HIS A 47 -7.33 13.47 6.62
C HIS A 47 -7.22 12.09 7.31
N LEU A 48 -6.07 11.43 7.21
CA LEU A 48 -5.86 10.11 7.82
C LEU A 48 -5.09 10.29 9.13
N ALA A 49 -5.68 11.00 10.07
CA ALA A 49 -5.01 11.38 11.31
C ALA A 49 -4.42 10.20 12.08
N PRO A 50 -5.09 9.04 12.20
CA PRO A 50 -4.49 7.93 12.94
C PRO A 50 -3.20 7.40 12.34
N LEU A 51 -2.94 7.68 11.06
CA LEU A 51 -1.73 7.22 10.38
C LEU A 51 -0.75 8.34 10.09
N ALA A 52 -1.01 9.53 10.61
CA ALA A 52 -0.24 10.72 10.22
C ALA A 52 1.25 10.59 10.52
N ASP A 53 1.59 9.89 11.59
CA ASP A 53 2.99 9.72 12.00
C ASP A 53 3.70 8.56 11.30
N ARG A 54 2.99 7.78 10.49
CA ARG A 54 3.60 6.64 9.81
C ARG A 54 4.49 7.13 8.68
N GLU A 55 5.68 6.56 8.60
CA GLU A 55 6.65 6.95 7.58
C GLU A 55 6.43 6.20 6.28
N LEU A 56 6.52 6.92 5.17
CA LEU A 56 6.48 6.28 3.87
C LEU A 56 7.82 5.63 3.54
N VAL A 57 7.76 4.44 2.96
CA VAL A 57 8.95 3.73 2.49
C VAL A 57 8.90 3.63 0.97
N GLY A 58 10.00 3.17 0.36
CA GLY A 58 10.02 2.97 -1.08
C GLY A 58 9.24 1.75 -1.50
N LEU A 59 9.04 1.62 -2.81
CA LEU A 59 8.37 0.44 -3.37
C LEU A 59 9.35 -0.72 -3.40
N ASP A 60 9.64 -1.27 -2.26
CA ASP A 60 10.60 -2.35 -2.09
C ASP A 60 9.85 -3.67 -1.99
N PRO A 61 10.04 -4.59 -2.97
CA PRO A 61 9.32 -5.85 -2.94
C PRO A 61 9.58 -6.67 -1.69
N GLU A 62 10.79 -6.59 -1.12
CA GLU A 62 11.10 -7.36 0.07
C GLU A 62 10.34 -6.88 1.28
N ILE A 63 10.17 -5.56 1.41
CA ILE A 63 9.37 -5.00 2.51
C ILE A 63 7.92 -5.39 2.34
N LEU A 64 7.40 -5.24 1.12
CA LEU A 64 5.98 -5.51 0.86
C LEU A 64 5.64 -6.98 0.97
N ALA A 65 6.59 -7.86 0.67
CA ALA A 65 6.36 -9.30 0.73
C ALA A 65 6.17 -9.82 2.15
N ASP A 66 6.50 -9.02 3.16
CA ASP A 66 6.28 -9.40 4.56
C ASP A 66 4.81 -9.29 4.98
N SER A 67 3.97 -8.73 4.12
CA SER A 67 2.55 -8.54 4.44
C SER A 67 1.73 -9.73 3.97
N ASP A 68 0.53 -9.87 4.52
CA ASP A 68 -0.42 -10.88 4.05
C ASP A 68 -1.12 -10.45 2.79
N VAL A 69 -1.39 -9.14 2.67
CA VAL A 69 -2.08 -8.54 1.53
C VAL A 69 -1.31 -7.29 1.14
N VAL A 70 -1.15 -7.07 -0.16
CA VAL A 70 -0.61 -5.81 -0.68
C VAL A 70 -1.64 -5.18 -1.59
N ILE A 71 -2.04 -3.95 -1.26
CA ILE A 71 -3.00 -3.19 -2.04
C ILE A 71 -2.21 -2.21 -2.90
N LEU A 72 -2.44 -2.26 -4.20
CA LEU A 72 -1.69 -1.47 -5.17
C LEU A 72 -2.54 -0.34 -5.71
N GLY A 73 -2.16 0.88 -5.38
CA GLY A 73 -2.77 2.08 -5.94
C GLY A 73 -1.80 2.81 -6.84
N LEU A 74 -1.16 2.09 -7.74
CA LEU A 74 -0.10 2.61 -8.59
C LEU A 74 -0.60 2.83 -10.02
N PRO A 75 0.11 3.67 -10.80
CA PRO A 75 -0.22 3.83 -12.20
C PRO A 75 -0.14 2.51 -12.97
N HIS A 76 -0.91 2.44 -14.04
CA HIS A 76 -0.94 1.26 -14.90
C HIS A 76 0.48 0.91 -15.38
N GLY A 77 0.80 -0.35 -15.33
CA GLY A 77 2.11 -0.85 -15.76
C GLY A 77 3.10 -1.02 -14.61
N ALA A 78 3.08 -0.09 -13.65
CA ALA A 78 4.00 -0.20 -12.51
C ALA A 78 3.61 -1.33 -11.58
N SER A 79 2.31 -1.55 -11.39
CA SER A 79 1.83 -2.57 -10.46
C SER A 79 2.14 -3.98 -10.95
N GLY A 80 2.16 -4.20 -12.26
CA GLY A 80 2.45 -5.54 -12.79
C GLY A 80 3.84 -6.03 -12.45
N ARG A 81 4.83 -5.15 -12.63
CA ARG A 81 6.21 -5.51 -12.31
C ARG A 81 6.40 -5.74 -10.82
N LEU A 82 5.84 -4.84 -10.02
CA LEU A 82 5.97 -4.96 -8.56
C LEU A 82 5.30 -6.22 -8.06
N THR A 83 4.13 -6.55 -8.58
CA THR A 83 3.43 -7.78 -8.24
C THR A 83 4.30 -9.00 -8.51
N ALA A 84 4.92 -9.05 -9.69
CA ALA A 84 5.75 -10.19 -10.05
C ALA A 84 6.93 -10.33 -9.09
N GLU A 85 7.55 -9.21 -8.73
CA GLU A 85 8.70 -9.23 -7.84
C GLU A 85 8.31 -9.68 -6.42
N ILE A 86 7.17 -9.20 -5.94
CA ILE A 86 6.70 -9.60 -4.61
C ILE A 86 6.38 -11.08 -4.57
N LEU A 87 5.69 -11.59 -5.59
CA LEU A 87 5.28 -13.00 -5.62
C LEU A 87 6.46 -13.94 -5.79
N GLU A 88 7.56 -13.46 -6.40
CA GLU A 88 8.79 -14.23 -6.45
C GLU A 88 9.37 -14.46 -5.05
N ILE A 89 9.26 -13.45 -4.20
CA ILE A 89 9.79 -13.52 -2.83
C ILE A 89 8.84 -14.33 -1.95
N ASN A 90 7.54 -14.07 -2.06
CA ASN A 90 6.54 -14.71 -1.22
C ASN A 90 5.27 -14.97 -2.05
N PRO A 91 5.12 -16.20 -2.59
CA PRO A 91 3.96 -16.49 -3.45
C PRO A 91 2.62 -16.53 -2.71
N ASP A 92 2.63 -16.48 -1.39
CA ASP A 92 1.40 -16.53 -0.61
C ASP A 92 0.77 -15.16 -0.37
N VAL A 93 1.44 -14.08 -0.75
CA VAL A 93 0.88 -12.73 -0.59
C VAL A 93 -0.30 -12.53 -1.53
N ARG A 94 -1.38 -11.98 -1.01
CA ARG A 94 -2.52 -11.63 -1.84
C ARG A 94 -2.32 -10.23 -2.39
N MET A 95 -2.53 -10.08 -3.70
CA MET A 95 -2.36 -8.82 -4.38
C MET A 95 -3.72 -8.27 -4.80
N VAL A 96 -4.00 -7.02 -4.42
CA VAL A 96 -5.23 -6.33 -4.80
C VAL A 96 -4.84 -5.08 -5.56
N ASP A 97 -5.19 -5.03 -6.84
CA ASP A 97 -4.80 -3.92 -7.71
C ASP A 97 -5.99 -2.98 -7.91
N LEU A 98 -5.81 -1.74 -7.47
CA LEU A 98 -6.81 -0.69 -7.63
C LEU A 98 -6.55 0.15 -8.87
N GLY A 99 -5.86 -0.40 -9.85
CA GLY A 99 -5.34 0.32 -10.99
C GLY A 99 -6.29 1.29 -11.66
N ALA A 100 -5.72 2.27 -12.35
CA ALA A 100 -6.45 3.35 -12.97
C ALA A 100 -7.36 2.91 -14.12
N ASP A 101 -7.16 1.73 -14.62
CA ASP A 101 -7.98 1.19 -15.70
C ASP A 101 -9.30 0.61 -15.23
N HIS A 102 -9.54 0.67 -13.94
CA HIS A 102 -10.83 0.27 -13.35
C HIS A 102 -11.73 1.47 -13.25
N ARG A 103 -12.36 1.80 -14.31
CA ARG A 103 -13.30 2.93 -14.30
C ARG A 103 -14.64 2.49 -14.77
#